data_a91919d9d327e468d3980cd807f7c7f4
#
_entry.id   a91919d9d327e468d3980cd807f7c7f4
#
_cell.length_a   1.000
_cell.length_b   1.000
_cell.length_c   1.000
_cell.angle_alpha   90.00
_cell.angle_beta   90.00
_cell.angle_gamma   90.00
#
_symmetry.space_group_name_H-M   'P 1'
#
loop_
_entity.id
_entity.type
_entity.pdbx_description
1 polymer ?
#
loop_
_entity_poly.entity_id
_entity_poly.type
_entity_poly.pdbx_seq_one_letter_code
_entity_poly.pdbx_strand_id
1 'polypeptide(L)'
;DKPQSWGVEGLQSLIPEIIAQGLIGHAFTCPDMIGGGEIESMQNANSIDQYFFIRYAQIAALCPMMQFSTLPHRVLDKEHMKALICAIRTREAYLPTIQKFALNAANTGEPIVRPMSYHYDHCEDIIDQFLLGDRIIVAPALNKYQKQRSVYIPDGSWESDDKIIFNGPTTIIVDTPLDRIPIFTKKM
;
A
#
# COMPACT_ATOMS: atom_id res chain seq x y z
N ASP A 1 3.09 -1.07 17.03
CA ASP A 1 3.91 0.13 16.77
C ASP A 1 5.11 -0.26 15.93
N LYS A 2 5.46 0.56 14.94
CA LYS A 2 6.55 0.30 14.01
C LYS A 2 7.64 1.34 14.13
N PRO A 3 8.93 0.92 14.13
CA PRO A 3 10.04 1.86 14.07
C PRO A 3 10.10 2.55 12.70
N GLN A 4 10.69 3.72 12.67
CA GLN A 4 10.98 4.45 11.42
C GLN A 4 12.15 3.79 10.65
N SER A 5 11.95 2.58 10.21
CA SER A 5 12.95 1.76 9.53
C SER A 5 12.44 1.31 8.15
N TRP A 6 13.36 1.25 7.19
CA TRP A 6 13.07 0.78 5.82
C TRP A 6 13.04 -0.74 5.68
N GLY A 7 13.60 -1.46 6.65
CA GLY A 7 13.76 -2.91 6.61
C GLY A 7 12.50 -3.68 7.02
N VAL A 8 12.73 -4.98 7.24
CA VAL A 8 11.70 -5.97 7.65
C VAL A 8 11.10 -5.71 9.04
N GLU A 9 11.72 -4.85 9.85
CA GLU A 9 11.19 -4.42 11.15
C GLU A 9 10.25 -3.21 11.03
N GLY A 10 10.27 -2.53 9.88
CA GLY A 10 9.52 -1.30 9.63
C GLY A 10 8.67 -1.40 8.37
N LEU A 11 8.98 -0.57 7.35
CA LEU A 11 8.13 -0.39 6.18
C LEU A 11 7.84 -1.68 5.40
N GLN A 12 8.84 -2.54 5.22
CA GLN A 12 8.70 -3.77 4.44
C GLN A 12 7.80 -4.81 5.13
N SER A 13 7.60 -4.74 6.43
CA SER A 13 6.71 -5.65 7.16
C SER A 13 5.23 -5.27 7.06
N LEU A 14 4.89 -4.05 6.66
CA LEU A 14 3.51 -3.57 6.69
C LEU A 14 2.57 -4.41 5.84
N ILE A 15 2.99 -4.76 4.62
CA ILE A 15 2.16 -5.56 3.70
C ILE A 15 1.94 -6.98 4.25
N PRO A 16 2.98 -7.76 4.59
CA PRO A 16 2.79 -9.08 5.17
C PRO A 16 1.94 -9.09 6.44
N GLU A 17 2.09 -8.11 7.30
CA GLU A 17 1.33 -8.04 8.56
C GLU A 17 -0.14 -7.70 8.36
N ILE A 18 -0.47 -6.76 7.45
CA ILE A 18 -1.86 -6.46 7.12
C ILE A 18 -2.54 -7.68 6.50
N ILE A 19 -1.83 -8.38 5.62
CA ILE A 19 -2.30 -9.62 5.02
C ILE A 19 -2.57 -10.67 6.09
N ALA A 20 -1.61 -10.89 7.00
CA ALA A 20 -1.76 -11.85 8.09
C ALA A 20 -2.96 -11.52 8.99
N GLN A 21 -3.13 -10.25 9.36
CA GLN A 21 -4.29 -9.79 10.13
C GLN A 21 -5.61 -10.06 9.40
N GLY A 22 -5.67 -9.77 8.11
CA GLY A 22 -6.85 -10.06 7.29
C GLY A 22 -7.20 -11.54 7.25
N LEU A 23 -6.21 -12.42 7.11
CA LEU A 23 -6.39 -13.86 7.04
C LEU A 23 -6.87 -14.48 8.36
N ILE A 24 -6.53 -13.90 9.51
CA ILE A 24 -7.00 -14.35 10.83
C ILE A 24 -8.32 -13.66 11.26
N GLY A 25 -8.98 -12.94 10.35
CA GLY A 25 -10.32 -12.38 10.56
C GLY A 25 -10.36 -10.90 10.93
N HIS A 26 -9.23 -10.19 11.01
CA HIS A 26 -9.18 -8.74 11.25
C HIS A 26 -9.20 -7.99 9.91
N ALA A 27 -10.35 -7.96 9.25
CA ALA A 27 -10.48 -7.35 7.91
C ALA A 27 -10.32 -5.82 7.91
N PHE A 28 -10.65 -5.15 9.02
CA PHE A 28 -10.56 -3.69 9.17
C PHE A 28 -9.22 -3.30 9.80
N THR A 29 -8.16 -3.41 9.02
CA THR A 29 -6.79 -3.16 9.50
C THR A 29 -6.30 -1.78 9.14
N CYS A 30 -5.45 -1.23 10.02
CA CYS A 30 -4.61 -0.06 9.76
C CYS A 30 -3.15 -0.53 9.74
N PRO A 31 -2.34 -0.15 8.75
CA PRO A 31 -0.92 -0.53 8.72
C PRO A 31 -0.08 0.28 9.73
N ASP A 32 -0.61 0.54 10.92
CA ASP A 32 -0.08 1.46 11.92
C ASP A 32 -0.13 2.94 11.48
N MET A 33 0.38 3.84 12.30
CA MET A 33 0.33 5.28 12.05
C MET A 33 1.47 5.73 11.12
N ILE A 34 1.11 6.45 10.07
CA ILE A 34 2.09 7.03 9.14
C ILE A 34 3.00 8.00 9.90
N GLY A 35 4.31 7.78 9.80
CA GLY A 35 5.32 8.51 10.56
C GLY A 35 5.88 7.74 11.76
N GLY A 36 5.35 6.53 12.02
CA GLY A 36 5.76 5.64 13.12
C GLY A 36 4.89 5.80 14.36
N GLY A 37 4.62 4.69 15.04
CA GLY A 37 3.81 4.61 16.26
C GLY A 37 4.59 4.74 17.55
N GLU A 38 5.92 4.70 17.51
CA GLU A 38 6.77 4.79 18.70
C GLU A 38 6.82 6.19 19.28
N ILE A 39 6.81 6.29 20.61
CA ILE A 39 6.85 7.59 21.33
C ILE A 39 8.08 8.41 20.94
N GLU A 40 9.23 7.78 20.74
CA GLU A 40 10.46 8.44 20.29
C GLU A 40 10.32 9.11 18.93
N SER A 41 9.57 8.49 18.02
CA SER A 41 9.24 9.04 16.69
C SER A 41 8.44 10.34 16.78
N MET A 42 7.60 10.48 17.81
CA MET A 42 6.76 11.67 18.01
C MET A 42 7.54 12.83 18.67
N GLN A 43 8.51 12.52 19.53
CA GLN A 43 9.30 13.52 20.24
C GLN A 43 10.25 14.30 19.33
N ASN A 44 10.69 13.70 18.23
CA ASN A 44 11.66 14.24 17.29
C ASN A 44 11.04 14.43 15.89
N ALA A 45 9.92 15.14 15.80
CA ALA A 45 9.23 15.38 14.51
C ALA A 45 10.16 15.98 13.41
N ASN A 46 11.23 16.67 13.78
CA ASN A 46 12.23 17.21 12.86
C ASN A 46 13.19 16.14 12.28
N SER A 47 13.18 14.92 12.80
CA SER A 47 14.02 13.80 12.35
C SER A 47 13.30 12.80 11.46
N ILE A 48 12.01 12.99 11.17
CA ILE A 48 11.24 12.08 10.34
C ILE A 48 11.77 12.10 8.90
N ASP A 49 12.15 10.93 8.40
CA ASP A 49 12.50 10.76 7.00
C ASP A 49 11.28 11.00 6.10
N GLN A 50 11.27 12.10 5.34
CA GLN A 50 10.14 12.49 4.53
C GLN A 50 9.83 11.47 3.42
N TYR A 51 10.85 10.81 2.83
CA TYR A 51 10.63 9.71 1.88
C TYR A 51 9.92 8.52 2.55
N PHE A 52 10.34 8.16 3.75
CA PHE A 52 9.69 7.12 4.55
C PHE A 52 8.22 7.46 4.79
N PHE A 53 7.94 8.69 5.21
CA PHE A 53 6.58 9.17 5.47
C PHE A 53 5.69 9.03 4.23
N ILE A 54 6.19 9.42 3.04
CA ILE A 54 5.43 9.30 1.80
C ILE A 54 5.22 7.84 1.41
N ARG A 55 6.26 6.99 1.44
CA ARG A 55 6.11 5.58 1.07
C ARG A 55 5.18 4.85 2.02
N TYR A 56 5.21 5.17 3.30
CA TYR A 56 4.25 4.68 4.26
C TYR A 56 2.81 5.11 3.93
N ALA A 57 2.61 6.40 3.64
CA ALA A 57 1.31 6.92 3.23
C ALA A 57 0.77 6.24 1.96
N GLN A 58 1.65 5.88 1.02
CA GLN A 58 1.29 5.16 -0.19
C GLN A 58 0.76 3.75 0.09
N ILE A 59 1.36 3.02 1.04
CA ILE A 59 0.84 1.73 1.48
C ILE A 59 -0.53 1.91 2.14
N ALA A 60 -0.62 2.83 3.10
CA ALA A 60 -1.83 3.07 3.88
C ALA A 60 -3.01 3.60 3.04
N ALA A 61 -2.73 4.31 1.93
CA ALA A 61 -3.74 4.90 1.07
C ALA A 61 -4.75 3.88 0.52
N LEU A 62 -4.31 2.64 0.28
CA LEU A 62 -5.15 1.56 -0.25
C LEU A 62 -5.46 0.47 0.79
N CYS A 63 -5.23 0.76 2.06
CA CYS A 63 -5.67 -0.07 3.17
C CYS A 63 -7.05 0.35 3.68
N PRO A 64 -7.77 -0.50 4.43
CA PRO A 64 -9.07 -0.18 5.01
C PRO A 64 -9.04 1.11 5.84
N MET A 65 -8.03 1.27 6.69
CA MET A 65 -7.82 2.48 7.49
C MET A 65 -6.49 3.14 7.17
N MET A 66 -6.46 4.46 7.28
CA MET A 66 -5.28 5.30 7.09
C MET A 66 -5.22 6.33 8.22
N GLN A 67 -4.09 6.41 8.90
CA GLN A 67 -3.91 7.22 10.10
C GLN A 67 -2.53 7.86 10.12
N PHE A 68 -2.42 9.07 10.65
CA PHE A 68 -1.16 9.79 10.79
C PHE A 68 -0.77 9.92 12.26
N SER A 69 0.49 9.69 12.59
CA SER A 69 1.05 9.92 13.94
C SER A 69 1.29 11.40 14.21
N THR A 70 1.60 12.15 13.17
CA THR A 70 1.84 13.59 13.24
C THR A 70 1.24 14.31 12.05
N LEU A 71 0.97 15.60 12.23
CA LEU A 71 0.39 16.42 11.14
C LEU A 71 1.42 16.60 10.02
N PRO A 72 1.12 16.23 8.78
CA PRO A 72 2.06 16.24 7.68
C PRO A 72 2.77 17.60 7.47
N HIS A 73 2.05 18.71 7.64
CA HIS A 73 2.60 20.06 7.47
C HIS A 73 3.70 20.44 8.48
N ARG A 74 3.86 19.64 9.56
CA ARG A 74 4.93 19.85 10.55
C ARG A 74 6.23 19.17 10.15
N VAL A 75 6.18 18.18 9.26
CA VAL A 75 7.32 17.32 8.94
C VAL A 75 7.69 17.31 7.47
N LEU A 76 6.77 17.67 6.58
CA LEU A 76 6.99 17.62 5.14
C LEU A 76 7.28 19.02 4.56
N ASP A 77 8.27 19.10 3.68
CA ASP A 77 8.46 20.24 2.80
C ASP A 77 7.42 20.28 1.68
N LYS A 78 7.49 21.31 0.83
CA LYS A 78 6.50 21.52 -0.25
C LYS A 78 6.49 20.40 -1.28
N GLU A 79 7.63 19.79 -1.56
CA GLU A 79 7.77 18.75 -2.57
C GLU A 79 7.19 17.44 -2.07
N HIS A 80 7.58 17.02 -0.87
CA HIS A 80 7.02 15.83 -0.23
C HIS A 80 5.53 15.98 0.07
N MET A 81 5.07 17.17 0.43
CA MET A 81 3.64 17.45 0.60
C MET A 81 2.84 17.24 -0.70
N LYS A 82 3.38 17.60 -1.86
CA LYS A 82 2.72 17.29 -3.15
C LYS A 82 2.58 15.79 -3.37
N ALA A 83 3.63 15.02 -3.08
CA ALA A 83 3.57 13.57 -3.19
C ALA A 83 2.54 12.95 -2.23
N LEU A 84 2.44 13.45 -0.99
CA LEU A 84 1.41 13.04 -0.05
C LEU A 84 0.00 13.34 -0.59
N ILE A 85 -0.22 14.51 -1.16
CA ILE A 85 -1.51 14.89 -1.74
C ILE A 85 -1.89 13.92 -2.87
N CYS A 86 -0.93 13.45 -3.68
CA CYS A 86 -1.20 12.43 -4.70
C CYS A 86 -1.67 11.10 -4.06
N ALA A 87 -1.03 10.65 -2.99
CA ALA A 87 -1.46 9.45 -2.28
C ALA A 87 -2.87 9.61 -1.66
N ILE A 88 -3.18 10.77 -1.08
CA ILE A 88 -4.51 11.08 -0.54
C ILE A 88 -5.57 11.09 -1.65
N ARG A 89 -5.28 11.72 -2.80
CA ARG A 89 -6.19 11.72 -3.96
C ARG A 89 -6.44 10.31 -4.49
N THR A 90 -5.39 9.48 -4.52
CA THR A 90 -5.55 8.07 -4.87
C THR A 90 -6.50 7.38 -3.90
N ARG A 91 -6.34 7.58 -2.58
CA ARG A 91 -7.27 7.05 -1.58
C ARG A 91 -8.70 7.54 -1.81
N GLU A 92 -8.89 8.83 -2.05
CA GLU A 92 -10.22 9.41 -2.31
C GLU A 92 -10.89 8.75 -3.53
N ALA A 93 -10.14 8.52 -4.60
CA ALA A 93 -10.63 7.85 -5.80
C ALA A 93 -11.05 6.38 -5.54
N TYR A 94 -10.31 5.68 -4.67
CA TYR A 94 -10.59 4.28 -4.31
C TYR A 94 -11.51 4.11 -3.09
N LEU A 95 -11.86 5.20 -2.39
CA LEU A 95 -12.69 5.13 -1.17
C LEU A 95 -14.03 4.41 -1.37
N PRO A 96 -14.80 4.65 -2.45
CA PRO A 96 -16.04 3.90 -2.68
C PRO A 96 -15.81 2.39 -2.83
N THR A 97 -14.69 2.00 -3.46
CA THR A 97 -14.30 0.59 -3.62
C THR A 97 -13.90 -0.03 -2.28
N ILE A 98 -13.10 0.68 -1.47
CA ILE A 98 -12.73 0.25 -0.13
C ILE A 98 -13.98 0.08 0.75
N GLN A 99 -14.91 1.03 0.71
CA GLN A 99 -16.18 0.94 1.44
C GLN A 99 -17.03 -0.27 1.01
N LYS A 100 -17.09 -0.55 -0.29
CA LYS A 100 -17.78 -1.74 -0.80
C LYS A 100 -17.14 -3.04 -0.26
N PHE A 101 -15.82 -3.12 -0.25
CA PHE A 101 -15.12 -4.27 0.33
C PHE A 101 -15.30 -4.36 1.85
N ALA A 102 -15.35 -3.22 2.55
CA ALA A 102 -15.63 -3.18 3.99
C ALA A 102 -17.02 -3.73 4.31
N LEU A 103 -18.05 -3.34 3.56
CA LEU A 103 -19.39 -3.89 3.70
C LEU A 103 -19.45 -5.39 3.38
N ASN A 104 -18.73 -5.84 2.35
CA ASN A 104 -18.62 -7.27 2.05
C ASN A 104 -17.94 -8.02 3.20
N ALA A 105 -16.81 -7.52 3.68
CA ALA A 105 -16.06 -8.14 4.78
C ALA A 105 -16.90 -8.26 6.07
N ALA A 106 -17.72 -7.25 6.38
CA ALA A 106 -18.63 -7.29 7.53
C ALA A 106 -19.67 -8.41 7.44
N ASN A 107 -20.07 -8.78 6.22
CA ASN A 107 -21.09 -9.82 5.99
C ASN A 107 -20.50 -11.21 5.79
N THR A 108 -19.28 -11.32 5.24
CA THR A 108 -18.72 -12.59 4.78
C THR A 108 -17.48 -13.03 5.54
N GLY A 109 -16.80 -12.11 6.25
CA GLY A 109 -15.48 -12.34 6.85
C GLY A 109 -14.32 -12.29 5.85
N GLU A 110 -14.59 -12.03 4.56
CA GLU A 110 -13.55 -11.97 3.51
C GLU A 110 -12.55 -10.83 3.79
N PRO A 111 -11.23 -11.08 3.73
CA PRO A 111 -10.24 -10.04 3.94
C PRO A 111 -10.30 -8.99 2.81
N ILE A 112 -10.13 -7.73 3.17
CA ILE A 112 -10.11 -6.60 2.22
C ILE A 112 -8.77 -6.53 1.50
N VAL A 113 -7.68 -6.62 2.25
CA VAL A 113 -6.30 -6.74 1.74
C VAL A 113 -5.94 -8.22 1.73
N ARG A 114 -5.52 -8.74 0.59
CA ARG A 114 -5.29 -10.17 0.37
C ARG A 114 -3.90 -10.43 -0.20
N PRO A 115 -3.27 -11.56 0.12
CA PRO A 115 -2.07 -11.98 -0.61
C PRO A 115 -2.42 -12.30 -2.07
N MET A 116 -1.43 -12.27 -2.94
CA MET A 116 -1.63 -12.67 -4.34
C MET A 116 -2.11 -14.12 -4.43
N SER A 117 -1.59 -15.00 -3.57
CA SER A 117 -1.97 -16.43 -3.47
C SER A 117 -3.41 -16.69 -3.02
N TYR A 118 -4.16 -15.66 -2.61
CA TYR A 118 -5.59 -15.81 -2.29
C TYR A 118 -6.43 -16.16 -3.52
N HIS A 119 -6.00 -15.73 -4.70
CA HIS A 119 -6.70 -15.93 -5.98
C HIS A 119 -5.84 -16.53 -7.09
N TYR A 120 -4.52 -16.60 -6.90
CA TYR A 120 -3.58 -17.03 -7.94
C TYR A 120 -2.56 -18.01 -7.36
N ASP A 121 -2.45 -19.18 -7.98
CA ASP A 121 -1.49 -20.21 -7.59
C ASP A 121 -0.05 -19.76 -7.83
N HIS A 122 0.88 -20.33 -7.08
CA HIS A 122 2.33 -20.06 -7.19
C HIS A 122 2.73 -18.59 -6.91
N CYS A 123 1.96 -17.93 -6.04
CA CYS A 123 2.20 -16.52 -5.64
C CYS A 123 2.48 -16.39 -4.14
N GLU A 124 2.82 -17.48 -3.44
CA GLU A 124 3.01 -17.53 -1.98
C GLU A 124 4.20 -16.66 -1.53
N ASP A 125 5.25 -16.59 -2.35
CA ASP A 125 6.46 -15.83 -2.08
C ASP A 125 6.34 -14.33 -2.41
N ILE A 126 5.21 -13.89 -2.96
CA ILE A 126 4.99 -12.49 -3.33
C ILE A 126 4.46 -11.72 -2.10
N ILE A 127 5.36 -11.07 -1.38
CA ILE A 127 5.08 -10.39 -0.10
C ILE A 127 5.15 -8.86 -0.19
N ASP A 128 5.53 -8.31 -1.33
CA ASP A 128 5.81 -6.88 -1.54
C ASP A 128 4.76 -6.16 -2.39
N GLN A 129 3.69 -6.87 -2.74
CA GLN A 129 2.47 -6.37 -3.38
C GLN A 129 1.25 -7.12 -2.83
N PHE A 130 0.07 -6.56 -2.98
CA PHE A 130 -1.15 -7.16 -2.45
C PHE A 130 -2.34 -6.94 -3.39
N LEU A 131 -3.39 -7.70 -3.16
CA LEU A 131 -4.70 -7.46 -3.77
C LEU A 131 -5.58 -6.63 -2.83
N LEU A 132 -6.19 -5.60 -3.35
CA LEU A 132 -7.33 -4.92 -2.75
C LEU A 132 -8.60 -5.56 -3.33
N GLY A 133 -9.25 -6.40 -2.52
CA GLY A 133 -10.30 -7.30 -2.98
C GLY A 133 -9.78 -8.37 -3.93
N ASP A 134 -10.47 -8.57 -5.06
CA ASP A 134 -10.19 -9.63 -6.04
C ASP A 134 -9.63 -9.12 -7.38
N ARG A 135 -9.64 -7.81 -7.61
CA ARG A 135 -9.44 -7.22 -8.94
C ARG A 135 -8.43 -6.07 -9.00
N ILE A 136 -7.80 -5.69 -7.91
CA ILE A 136 -6.89 -4.55 -7.86
C ILE A 136 -5.57 -4.99 -7.25
N ILE A 137 -4.49 -4.94 -8.02
CA ILE A 137 -3.13 -5.13 -7.52
C ILE A 137 -2.59 -3.78 -7.09
N VAL A 138 -1.99 -3.73 -5.90
CA VAL A 138 -1.31 -2.58 -5.35
C VAL A 138 0.16 -2.95 -5.11
N ALA A 139 1.06 -2.23 -5.73
CA ALA A 139 2.49 -2.52 -5.70
C ALA A 139 3.31 -1.27 -5.29
N PRO A 140 3.27 -0.85 -4.02
CA PRO A 140 3.97 0.35 -3.55
C PRO A 140 5.48 0.15 -3.53
N ALA A 141 6.26 1.23 -3.63
CA ALA A 141 7.69 1.17 -3.42
C ALA A 141 8.01 1.02 -1.93
N LEU A 142 8.93 0.12 -1.58
CA LEU A 142 9.26 -0.26 -0.20
C LEU A 142 10.68 0.13 0.22
N ASN A 143 11.46 0.74 -0.68
CA ASN A 143 12.83 1.13 -0.41
C ASN A 143 13.03 2.63 -0.65
N LYS A 144 13.97 3.21 0.12
CA LYS A 144 14.34 4.61 -0.03
C LYS A 144 14.92 4.87 -1.43
N TYR A 145 14.48 5.95 -2.06
CA TYR A 145 14.91 6.36 -3.41
C TYR A 145 14.64 5.31 -4.52
N GLN A 146 13.77 4.35 -4.26
CA GLN A 146 13.39 3.36 -5.28
C GLN A 146 12.71 4.06 -6.46
N LYS A 147 13.31 3.97 -7.64
CA LYS A 147 12.80 4.59 -8.88
C LYS A 147 11.98 3.64 -9.72
N GLN A 148 12.22 2.35 -9.59
CA GLN A 148 11.54 1.29 -10.30
C GLN A 148 11.37 0.07 -9.41
N ARG A 149 10.37 -0.75 -9.70
CA ARG A 149 10.19 -2.04 -9.05
C ARG A 149 9.68 -3.09 -10.02
N SER A 150 9.98 -4.32 -9.70
CA SER A 150 9.36 -5.50 -10.29
C SER A 150 7.94 -5.66 -9.75
N VAL A 151 6.98 -5.98 -10.62
CA VAL A 151 5.59 -6.30 -10.27
C VAL A 151 5.17 -7.57 -11.00
N TYR A 152 4.68 -8.54 -10.27
CA TYR A 152 4.07 -9.73 -10.85
C TYR A 152 2.62 -9.43 -11.24
N ILE A 153 2.31 -9.67 -12.50
CA ILE A 153 0.97 -9.60 -13.09
C ILE A 153 0.47 -11.03 -13.26
N PRO A 154 -0.54 -11.48 -12.51
CA PRO A 154 -1.06 -12.84 -12.62
C PRO A 154 -1.91 -13.01 -13.88
N ASP A 155 -2.34 -14.22 -14.12
CA ASP A 155 -3.15 -14.58 -15.28
C ASP A 155 -4.35 -13.64 -15.49
N GLY A 156 -4.56 -13.25 -16.74
CA GLY A 156 -5.59 -12.32 -17.17
C GLY A 156 -5.05 -11.02 -17.74
N SER A 157 -5.95 -10.08 -18.03
CA SER A 157 -5.64 -8.76 -18.59
C SER A 157 -5.78 -7.69 -17.51
N TRP A 158 -4.76 -6.86 -17.33
CA TRP A 158 -4.66 -5.87 -16.27
C TRP A 158 -4.32 -4.50 -16.82
N GLU A 159 -5.10 -3.50 -16.46
CA GLU A 159 -4.86 -2.10 -16.82
C GLU A 159 -4.17 -1.38 -15.67
N SER A 160 -3.00 -0.79 -15.94
CA SER A 160 -2.27 0.03 -14.98
C SER A 160 -2.93 1.40 -14.77
N ASP A 161 -2.50 2.10 -13.71
CA ASP A 161 -2.86 3.50 -13.47
C ASP A 161 -2.49 4.42 -14.65
N ASP A 162 -1.44 4.07 -15.44
CA ASP A 162 -1.02 4.76 -16.68
C ASP A 162 -1.84 4.36 -17.92
N LYS A 163 -2.89 3.54 -17.77
CA LYS A 163 -3.72 3.05 -18.87
C LYS A 163 -3.02 2.08 -19.83
N ILE A 164 -1.92 1.48 -19.40
CA ILE A 164 -1.22 0.43 -20.16
C ILE A 164 -1.83 -0.92 -19.80
N ILE A 165 -2.08 -1.77 -20.80
CA ILE A 165 -2.62 -3.11 -20.59
C ILE A 165 -1.47 -4.11 -20.57
N PHE A 166 -1.45 -4.94 -19.53
CA PHE A 166 -0.54 -6.06 -19.38
C PHE A 166 -1.32 -7.36 -19.34
N ASN A 167 -0.85 -8.37 -20.06
CA ASN A 167 -1.43 -9.70 -20.04
C ASN A 167 -0.48 -10.63 -19.25
N GLY A 168 -0.98 -11.21 -18.17
CA GLY A 168 -0.25 -12.17 -17.35
C GLY A 168 -0.43 -13.63 -17.82
N PRO A 169 0.29 -14.58 -17.21
CA PRO A 169 1.25 -14.33 -16.13
C PRO A 169 2.58 -13.74 -16.64
N THR A 170 3.04 -12.67 -16.03
CA THR A 170 4.32 -12.02 -16.36
C THR A 170 4.85 -11.17 -15.23
N THR A 171 6.14 -10.89 -15.24
CA THR A 171 6.75 -9.90 -14.34
C THR A 171 7.19 -8.69 -15.16
N ILE A 172 6.79 -7.51 -14.75
CA ILE A 172 7.09 -6.25 -15.42
C ILE A 172 7.90 -5.33 -14.50
N ILE A 173 8.63 -4.39 -15.10
CA ILE A 173 9.29 -3.30 -14.37
C ILE A 173 8.45 -2.03 -14.55
N VAL A 174 8.14 -1.37 -13.45
CA VAL A 174 7.38 -0.12 -13.45
C VAL A 174 8.09 0.98 -12.69
N ASP A 175 7.93 2.21 -13.17
CA ASP A 175 8.46 3.39 -12.48
C ASP A 175 7.68 3.68 -11.20
N THR A 176 8.42 4.07 -10.16
CA THR A 176 7.89 4.41 -8.85
C THR A 176 8.37 5.79 -8.39
N PRO A 177 8.06 6.87 -9.14
CA PRO A 177 8.32 8.22 -8.65
C PRO A 177 7.61 8.44 -7.31
N LEU A 178 8.01 9.47 -6.57
CA LEU A 178 7.53 9.65 -5.20
C LEU A 178 6.02 9.96 -5.11
N ASP A 179 5.44 10.45 -6.18
CA ASP A 179 4.03 10.85 -6.28
C ASP A 179 3.11 9.78 -6.89
N ARG A 180 3.63 8.55 -7.14
CA ARG A 180 2.88 7.47 -7.77
C ARG A 180 2.82 6.21 -6.92
N ILE A 181 1.66 5.58 -6.89
CA ILE A 181 1.44 4.21 -6.40
C ILE A 181 1.09 3.36 -7.62
N PRO A 182 1.92 2.38 -8.03
CA PRO A 182 1.56 1.47 -9.11
C PRO A 182 0.33 0.63 -8.73
N ILE A 183 -0.72 0.75 -9.52
CA ILE A 183 -2.01 0.07 -9.31
C ILE A 183 -2.43 -0.56 -10.63
N PHE A 184 -2.94 -1.78 -10.57
CA PHE A 184 -3.44 -2.49 -11.76
C PHE A 184 -4.84 -3.02 -11.49
N THR A 185 -5.75 -2.76 -12.40
CA THR A 185 -7.14 -3.22 -12.31
C THR A 185 -7.40 -4.31 -13.35
N LYS A 186 -7.94 -5.44 -12.91
CA LYS A 186 -8.30 -6.56 -13.79
C LYS A 186 -9.41 -6.15 -14.75
N LYS A 187 -9.18 -6.33 -16.04
CA LYS A 187 -10.21 -6.12 -17.09
C LYS A 187 -11.23 -7.25 -17.07
N MET A 188 -12.44 -6.95 -17.44
CA MET A 188 -13.52 -7.92 -17.63
C MET A 188 -13.42 -8.59 -18.97
#